data_ed942b5e408eb45bcdbe505746915ee2
#
_entry.id   ed942b5e408eb45bcdbe505746915ee2
#
_cell.length_a   1.000
_cell.length_b   1.000
_cell.length_c   1.000
_cell.angle_alpha   90.00
_cell.angle_beta   90.00
_cell.angle_gamma   90.00
#
_symmetry.space_group_name_H-M   'P 1'
#
loop_
_entity.id
_entity.type
_entity.pdbx_description
1 polymer ?
#
loop_
_entity_poly.entity_id
_entity_poly.type
_entity_poly.pdbx_seq_one_letter_code
_entity_poly.pdbx_strand_id
1 'polypeptide(L)'
;MKKLFFAVISAFAALALLISIGAYSTQAKELTSQVKISQLQAEGDKISYHWEIDGGVEVGDTFKISMPEDVSFASKVFSSMKNASGEEIATGQVSEDGKTLTITFVKGGNKGASGNVSFWYKWDKENTTGKDQDRTLKVGSESVIVKRSGTGPVPVLLPIKKYNSGGTDHTTLQHAQKIWGPTGIPDWRDTLTVTEPATDGFLTWHISVNNAVDKKAPASSIVFTDQMPNLPALDFSRLTSAKGQDVSQYFKGGYYLPASFDLKVNGKTFVVDGKPMAGLGLEPYIEWTDRGFKLDLTKVSDQFKVESTDEITLSYQTLLQHADQIKSVTNVASLTSDQHKTAVSKENTWINKAASADAQVFNSDVTTEAPTTTEAPTTTDAPTTTEAPTTTEAPTTTEAPTTTE
;
A
#
# COMPACT_ATOMS: atom_id res chain seq x y z
N MET A 1 27.39 -15.57 -35.72
CA MET A 1 26.09 -15.01 -35.39
C MET A 1 26.06 -14.72 -33.89
N LYS A 2 26.27 -13.45 -33.53
CA LYS A 2 26.40 -12.99 -32.14
C LYS A 2 25.01 -12.77 -31.56
N LYS A 3 24.65 -13.50 -30.50
CA LYS A 3 23.43 -13.28 -29.72
C LYS A 3 23.63 -12.00 -28.90
N LEU A 4 22.85 -10.97 -29.19
CA LEU A 4 22.79 -9.75 -28.41
C LEU A 4 21.84 -10.01 -27.22
N PHE A 5 22.38 -10.11 -26.02
CA PHE A 5 21.62 -10.06 -24.79
C PHE A 5 21.31 -8.59 -24.48
N PHE A 6 20.07 -8.17 -24.63
CA PHE A 6 19.59 -6.94 -24.03
C PHE A 6 19.26 -7.20 -22.57
N ALA A 7 20.18 -6.86 -21.68
CA ALA A 7 19.89 -6.66 -20.28
C ALA A 7 19.14 -5.32 -20.16
N VAL A 8 17.86 -5.37 -19.84
CA VAL A 8 17.11 -4.19 -19.41
C VAL A 8 17.55 -3.91 -17.98
N ILE A 9 18.56 -3.07 -17.83
CA ILE A 9 18.90 -2.45 -16.56
C ILE A 9 17.84 -1.38 -16.34
N SER A 10 16.91 -1.61 -15.42
CA SER A 10 16.10 -0.55 -14.84
C SER A 10 17.04 0.36 -14.04
N ALA A 11 17.61 1.33 -14.72
CA ALA A 11 18.26 2.44 -14.07
C ALA A 11 17.19 3.29 -13.42
N PHE A 12 16.88 3.04 -12.15
CA PHE A 12 16.40 4.09 -11.28
C PHE A 12 17.55 5.11 -11.18
N ALA A 13 17.48 6.10 -12.07
CA ALA A 13 18.29 7.29 -11.94
C ALA A 13 17.87 7.95 -10.62
N ALA A 14 18.63 7.71 -9.57
CA ALA A 14 18.71 8.68 -8.49
C ALA A 14 19.12 9.99 -9.15
N LEU A 15 18.15 10.90 -9.33
CA LEU A 15 18.40 12.24 -9.79
C LEU A 15 19.18 12.95 -8.69
N ALA A 16 20.51 12.77 -8.72
CA ALA A 16 21.41 13.63 -7.99
C ALA A 16 21.31 15.00 -8.65
N LEU A 17 20.41 15.83 -8.17
CA LEU A 17 20.39 17.25 -8.47
C LEU A 17 21.63 17.85 -7.84
N LEU A 18 22.73 17.86 -8.58
CA LEU A 18 23.93 18.61 -8.24
C LEU A 18 23.60 20.10 -8.38
N ILE A 19 23.04 20.68 -7.32
CA ILE A 19 23.09 22.11 -7.11
C ILE A 19 24.51 22.41 -6.65
N SER A 20 25.34 22.86 -7.55
CA SER A 20 26.65 23.43 -7.25
C SER A 20 26.48 24.76 -6.51
N ILE A 21 26.32 24.69 -5.21
CA ILE A 21 26.61 25.80 -4.32
C ILE A 21 27.91 25.42 -3.61
N GLY A 22 28.96 26.19 -3.83
CA GLY A 22 30.24 25.96 -3.19
C GLY A 22 30.10 25.97 -1.67
N ALA A 23 30.22 24.81 -1.07
CA ALA A 23 30.43 24.59 0.34
C ALA A 23 30.94 23.16 0.52
N TYR A 24 31.92 23.01 1.29
CA TYR A 24 32.59 21.82 1.79
C TYR A 24 31.72 20.56 1.71
N SER A 25 32.05 19.64 0.79
CA SER A 25 31.48 18.30 0.72
C SER A 25 31.95 17.54 1.96
N THR A 26 31.21 17.64 3.05
CA THR A 26 31.33 16.66 4.13
C THR A 26 30.85 15.33 3.54
N GLN A 27 31.70 14.32 3.60
CA GLN A 27 31.34 12.98 3.12
C GLN A 27 30.19 12.46 3.99
N ALA A 28 29.07 12.05 3.36
CA ALA A 28 27.93 11.47 4.04
C ALA A 28 28.37 10.34 4.99
N LYS A 29 27.88 10.36 6.22
CA LYS A 29 28.28 9.44 7.29
C LYS A 29 27.22 8.34 7.45
N GLU A 30 27.68 7.19 7.88
CA GLU A 30 26.84 6.10 8.33
C GLU A 30 26.72 6.17 9.86
N LEU A 31 25.51 6.40 10.36
CA LEU A 31 25.23 6.74 11.76
C LEU A 31 24.57 5.61 12.55
N THR A 32 24.47 4.40 12.01
CA THR A 32 23.75 3.26 12.64
C THR A 32 24.21 2.98 14.07
N SER A 33 25.51 3.11 14.35
CA SER A 33 26.05 2.90 15.70
C SER A 33 25.68 3.99 16.72
N GLN A 34 25.18 5.13 16.25
CA GLN A 34 24.76 6.26 17.07
C GLN A 34 23.25 6.27 17.33
N VAL A 35 22.49 5.42 16.64
CA VAL A 35 21.04 5.35 16.80
C VAL A 35 20.71 4.67 18.12
N LYS A 36 19.99 5.38 18.96
CA LYS A 36 19.36 4.86 20.16
C LYS A 36 17.93 4.47 19.85
N ILE A 37 17.55 3.24 20.18
CA ILE A 37 16.18 2.75 20.02
C ILE A 37 15.54 2.67 21.40
N SER A 38 14.30 3.09 21.49
CA SER A 38 13.48 3.03 22.69
C SER A 38 12.02 2.77 22.34
N GLN A 39 11.19 2.44 23.33
CA GLN A 39 9.77 2.21 23.18
C GLN A 39 9.42 1.12 22.15
N LEU A 40 10.28 0.10 22.03
CA LEU A 40 10.05 -1.01 21.11
C LEU A 40 8.82 -1.80 21.52
N GLN A 41 7.84 -1.90 20.61
CA GLN A 41 6.57 -2.59 20.81
C GLN A 41 6.25 -3.46 19.61
N ALA A 42 5.50 -4.53 19.85
CA ALA A 42 4.96 -5.40 18.81
C ALA A 42 3.46 -5.62 19.03
N GLU A 43 2.68 -5.46 17.99
CA GLU A 43 1.25 -5.74 17.95
C GLU A 43 0.96 -6.63 16.72
N GLY A 44 0.68 -7.90 16.95
CA GLY A 44 0.64 -8.90 15.89
C GLY A 44 1.97 -8.94 15.13
N ASP A 45 1.92 -8.77 13.81
CA ASP A 45 3.11 -8.74 12.96
C ASP A 45 3.61 -7.30 12.69
N LYS A 46 3.19 -6.33 13.49
CA LYS A 46 3.61 -4.93 13.39
C LYS A 46 4.58 -4.60 14.52
N ILE A 47 5.68 -3.96 14.18
CA ILE A 47 6.68 -3.40 15.12
C ILE A 47 6.65 -1.90 15.03
N SER A 48 6.77 -1.24 16.18
CA SER A 48 6.95 0.20 16.29
C SER A 48 7.97 0.53 17.35
N TYR A 49 8.75 1.59 17.14
CA TYR A 49 9.72 2.11 18.11
C TYR A 49 10.03 3.57 17.83
N HIS A 50 10.60 4.21 18.85
CA HIS A 50 11.21 5.52 18.76
C HIS A 50 12.72 5.37 18.55
N TRP A 51 13.29 6.23 17.70
CA TRP A 51 14.73 6.30 17.48
C TRP A 51 15.24 7.72 17.70
N GLU A 52 16.49 7.84 18.13
CA GLU A 52 17.15 9.10 18.42
C GLU A 52 18.63 9.01 18.03
N ILE A 53 19.17 10.10 17.49
CA ILE A 53 20.59 10.31 17.22
C ILE A 53 21.00 11.59 17.95
N ASP A 54 21.92 11.44 18.90
CA ASP A 54 22.57 12.59 19.54
C ASP A 54 23.67 13.13 18.62
N GLY A 55 23.80 14.44 18.59
CA GLY A 55 24.80 15.11 17.74
C GLY A 55 24.28 15.44 16.35
N GLY A 56 25.05 16.16 15.59
CA GLY A 56 24.63 16.69 14.31
C GLY A 56 24.43 15.60 13.25
N VAL A 57 23.35 15.74 12.46
CA VAL A 57 23.10 14.99 11.23
C VAL A 57 23.18 15.95 10.05
N GLU A 58 23.71 15.47 8.92
CA GLU A 58 23.88 16.25 7.70
C GLU A 58 23.05 15.63 6.56
N VAL A 59 22.77 16.42 5.53
CA VAL A 59 22.10 15.93 4.32
C VAL A 59 22.97 14.85 3.68
N GLY A 60 22.38 13.70 3.39
CA GLY A 60 23.06 12.52 2.85
C GLY A 60 23.52 11.52 3.91
N ASP A 61 23.57 11.90 5.18
CA ASP A 61 23.87 10.94 6.26
C ASP A 61 22.83 9.82 6.28
N THR A 62 23.26 8.62 6.66
CA THR A 62 22.41 7.44 6.65
C THR A 62 22.47 6.68 7.97
N PHE A 63 21.40 5.96 8.27
CA PHE A 63 21.46 4.86 9.24
C PHE A 63 20.63 3.67 8.77
N LYS A 64 20.93 2.51 9.33
CA LYS A 64 20.31 1.24 8.91
C LYS A 64 19.59 0.57 10.07
N ILE A 65 18.48 -0.05 9.72
CA ILE A 65 17.69 -0.92 10.59
C ILE A 65 17.71 -2.31 9.96
N SER A 66 18.31 -3.27 10.65
CA SER A 66 18.42 -4.64 10.18
C SER A 66 17.38 -5.52 10.86
N MET A 67 16.74 -6.37 10.08
CA MET A 67 15.82 -7.39 10.57
C MET A 67 16.59 -8.59 11.10
N PRO A 68 16.07 -9.30 12.13
CA PRO A 68 16.57 -10.60 12.53
C PRO A 68 16.60 -11.62 11.39
N GLU A 69 17.40 -12.67 11.52
CA GLU A 69 17.67 -13.65 10.46
C GLU A 69 16.41 -14.32 9.91
N ASP A 70 15.41 -14.58 10.75
CA ASP A 70 14.21 -15.36 10.42
C ASP A 70 12.98 -14.52 10.05
N VAL A 71 13.13 -13.19 9.97
CA VAL A 71 12.07 -12.25 9.60
C VAL A 71 12.55 -11.24 8.56
N SER A 72 11.62 -10.73 7.76
CA SER A 72 11.85 -9.69 6.74
C SER A 72 10.81 -8.59 6.85
N PHE A 73 11.09 -7.40 6.32
CA PHE A 73 10.07 -6.39 6.10
C PHE A 73 8.96 -6.96 5.21
N ALA A 74 7.70 -6.81 5.62
CA ALA A 74 6.57 -7.30 4.85
C ALA A 74 6.30 -6.46 3.60
N SER A 75 6.76 -5.21 3.57
CA SER A 75 6.67 -4.32 2.41
C SER A 75 8.03 -3.73 2.08
N LYS A 76 8.30 -3.57 0.79
CA LYS A 76 9.47 -2.81 0.32
C LYS A 76 9.17 -1.31 0.17
N VAL A 77 7.90 -0.93 0.28
CA VAL A 77 7.48 0.47 0.21
C VAL A 77 7.66 1.10 1.59
N PHE A 78 8.39 2.20 1.63
CA PHE A 78 8.59 3.01 2.81
C PHE A 78 8.28 4.47 2.47
N SER A 79 7.36 5.07 3.23
CA SER A 79 6.99 6.47 3.05
C SER A 79 8.14 7.37 3.49
N SER A 80 8.27 8.57 2.91
CA SER A 80 9.19 9.57 3.41
C SER A 80 8.86 9.96 4.85
N MET A 81 9.90 10.24 5.63
CA MET A 81 9.77 10.67 7.03
C MET A 81 9.57 12.18 7.07
N LYS A 82 8.45 12.62 7.62
CA LYS A 82 8.06 14.04 7.70
C LYS A 82 7.96 14.49 9.14
N ASN A 83 8.26 15.75 9.39
CA ASN A 83 8.01 16.39 10.67
C ASN A 83 6.52 16.77 10.82
N ALA A 84 6.17 17.32 11.99
CA ALA A 84 4.79 17.73 12.28
C ALA A 84 4.24 18.83 11.33
N SER A 85 5.10 19.58 10.66
CA SER A 85 4.71 20.58 9.65
C SER A 85 4.56 19.99 8.23
N GLY A 86 4.76 18.66 8.06
CA GLY A 86 4.68 17.98 6.77
C GLY A 86 5.94 18.07 5.91
N GLU A 87 7.01 18.66 6.43
CA GLU A 87 8.27 18.79 5.75
C GLU A 87 9.05 17.48 5.76
N GLU A 88 9.59 17.06 4.61
CA GLU A 88 10.39 15.85 4.49
C GLU A 88 11.77 16.03 5.16
N ILE A 89 12.08 15.13 6.08
CA ILE A 89 13.33 15.12 6.85
C ILE A 89 14.25 14.01 6.39
N ALA A 90 13.69 12.85 6.07
CA ALA A 90 14.46 11.70 5.63
C ALA A 90 13.63 10.82 4.68
N THR A 91 14.32 9.99 3.90
CA THR A 91 13.71 8.95 3.04
C THR A 91 14.14 7.58 3.51
N GLY A 92 13.34 6.56 3.22
CA GLY A 92 13.65 5.18 3.55
C GLY A 92 13.68 4.29 2.32
N GLN A 93 14.58 3.31 2.32
CA GLN A 93 14.66 2.29 1.28
C GLN A 93 14.88 0.92 1.89
N VAL A 94 13.97 -0.01 1.61
CA VAL A 94 14.11 -1.42 2.01
C VAL A 94 14.93 -2.15 0.96
N SER A 95 15.90 -2.97 1.40
CA SER A 95 16.72 -3.81 0.52
C SER A 95 15.88 -4.85 -0.24
N GLU A 96 16.41 -5.36 -1.35
CA GLU A 96 15.70 -6.33 -2.18
C GLU A 96 15.35 -7.63 -1.44
N ASP A 97 16.22 -8.07 -0.53
CA ASP A 97 15.99 -9.23 0.33
C ASP A 97 15.01 -8.98 1.48
N GLY A 98 14.58 -7.73 1.66
CA GLY A 98 13.69 -7.33 2.75
C GLY A 98 14.34 -7.33 4.12
N LYS A 99 15.67 -7.34 4.22
CA LYS A 99 16.39 -7.48 5.49
C LYS A 99 16.85 -6.17 6.10
N THR A 100 16.98 -5.14 5.30
CA THR A 100 17.56 -3.87 5.75
C THR A 100 16.72 -2.69 5.26
N LEU A 101 16.37 -1.79 6.16
CA LEU A 101 15.84 -0.48 5.85
C LEU A 101 16.99 0.52 6.03
N THR A 102 17.35 1.23 4.95
CA THR A 102 18.30 2.33 4.97
C THR A 102 17.51 3.64 5.00
N ILE A 103 17.78 4.47 5.98
CA ILE A 103 17.19 5.80 6.12
C ILE A 103 18.28 6.81 5.73
N THR A 104 17.91 7.77 4.86
CA THR A 104 18.81 8.82 4.37
C THR A 104 18.21 10.17 4.70
N PHE A 105 18.98 11.03 5.39
CA PHE A 105 18.55 12.38 5.72
C PHE A 105 18.57 13.29 4.49
N VAL A 106 17.47 14.00 4.27
CA VAL A 106 17.34 15.06 3.26
C VAL A 106 17.39 16.45 3.90
N LYS A 107 17.35 16.51 5.24
CA LYS A 107 17.59 17.70 6.05
C LYS A 107 18.60 17.41 7.17
N GLY A 108 19.44 18.37 7.46
CA GLY A 108 20.40 18.33 8.56
C GLY A 108 19.88 19.05 9.81
N GLY A 109 20.44 18.66 10.96
CA GLY A 109 20.25 19.30 12.27
C GLY A 109 21.51 19.22 13.09
N ASN A 110 21.95 20.33 13.67
CA ASN A 110 23.26 20.39 14.38
C ASN A 110 23.22 19.86 15.83
N LYS A 111 22.04 19.55 16.36
CA LYS A 111 21.83 18.98 17.71
C LYS A 111 21.28 17.56 17.70
N GLY A 112 21.04 16.99 16.55
CA GLY A 112 20.53 15.63 16.43
C GLY A 112 19.28 15.49 15.63
N ALA A 113 18.73 14.27 15.66
CA ALA A 113 17.48 13.91 15.01
C ALA A 113 16.77 12.85 15.84
N SER A 114 15.45 12.81 15.76
CA SER A 114 14.64 11.73 16.32
C SER A 114 13.39 11.47 15.48
N GLY A 115 12.73 10.36 15.73
CA GLY A 115 11.48 10.04 15.07
C GLY A 115 10.91 8.70 15.50
N ASN A 116 9.78 8.34 14.92
CA ASN A 116 9.14 7.05 15.13
C ASN A 116 9.15 6.27 13.83
N VAL A 117 9.28 4.97 13.95
CA VAL A 117 9.18 4.02 12.85
C VAL A 117 8.17 2.96 13.20
N SER A 118 7.32 2.61 12.23
CA SER A 118 6.36 1.53 12.34
C SER A 118 6.35 0.75 11.05
N PHE A 119 6.52 -0.56 11.13
CA PHE A 119 6.51 -1.44 9.98
C PHE A 119 5.92 -2.80 10.32
N TRP A 120 5.46 -3.50 9.28
CA TRP A 120 5.05 -4.89 9.36
C TRP A 120 6.21 -5.79 8.98
N TYR A 121 6.37 -6.88 9.72
CA TYR A 121 7.32 -7.94 9.36
C TYR A 121 6.58 -9.19 8.89
N LYS A 122 7.30 -10.07 8.24
CA LYS A 122 6.85 -11.42 7.88
C LYS A 122 7.91 -12.44 8.29
N TRP A 123 7.47 -13.63 8.62
CA TRP A 123 8.37 -14.77 8.83
C TRP A 123 8.87 -15.30 7.49
N ASP A 124 10.16 -15.56 7.36
CA ASP A 124 10.75 -16.09 6.12
C ASP A 124 10.37 -17.55 5.89
N LYS A 125 9.99 -18.25 6.94
CA LYS A 125 9.52 -19.64 6.89
C LYS A 125 8.23 -19.75 7.70
N GLU A 126 7.34 -20.63 7.29
CA GLU A 126 6.14 -20.94 8.05
C GLU A 126 6.47 -21.77 9.30
N ASN A 127 5.70 -21.57 10.35
CA ASN A 127 5.76 -22.44 11.53
C ASN A 127 4.80 -23.63 11.34
N THR A 128 5.32 -24.75 10.83
CA THR A 128 4.54 -25.96 10.52
C THR A 128 4.30 -26.86 11.74
N THR A 129 4.67 -26.44 12.94
CA THR A 129 4.56 -27.30 14.15
C THR A 129 3.13 -27.41 14.70
N GLY A 130 2.19 -26.64 14.17
CA GLY A 130 0.80 -26.60 14.66
C GLY A 130 0.64 -25.93 16.03
N LYS A 131 1.70 -25.43 16.63
CA LYS A 131 1.70 -24.72 17.92
C LYS A 131 2.34 -23.37 17.78
N ASP A 132 1.76 -22.38 18.44
CA ASP A 132 2.37 -21.07 18.57
C ASP A 132 3.74 -21.16 19.25
N GLN A 133 4.66 -20.33 18.83
CA GLN A 133 6.01 -20.21 19.38
C GLN A 133 6.30 -18.77 19.71
N ASP A 134 6.75 -18.52 20.92
CA ASP A 134 7.29 -17.21 21.26
C ASP A 134 8.69 -17.05 20.66
N ARG A 135 8.94 -15.90 20.08
CA ARG A 135 10.22 -15.51 19.45
C ARG A 135 10.64 -14.15 19.94
N THR A 136 11.90 -14.00 20.25
CA THR A 136 12.48 -12.69 20.60
C THR A 136 13.02 -12.03 19.35
N LEU A 137 12.42 -10.91 18.95
CA LEU A 137 12.94 -10.05 17.89
C LEU A 137 13.80 -8.95 18.50
N LYS A 138 14.96 -8.71 17.92
CA LYS A 138 15.90 -7.66 18.33
C LYS A 138 15.92 -6.54 17.30
N VAL A 139 15.82 -5.30 17.74
CA VAL A 139 15.97 -4.10 16.93
C VAL A 139 16.96 -3.18 17.64
N GLY A 140 18.16 -3.06 17.09
CA GLY A 140 19.26 -2.39 17.80
C GLY A 140 19.60 -3.10 19.12
N SER A 141 19.61 -2.34 20.23
CA SER A 141 19.84 -2.85 21.60
C SER A 141 18.57 -3.42 22.25
N GLU A 142 17.40 -3.08 21.73
CA GLU A 142 16.11 -3.44 22.30
C GLU A 142 15.62 -4.80 21.80
N SER A 143 14.73 -5.41 22.58
CA SER A 143 14.11 -6.67 22.18
C SER A 143 12.64 -6.74 22.58
N VAL A 144 11.83 -7.42 21.77
CA VAL A 144 10.41 -7.66 22.03
C VAL A 144 10.07 -9.13 21.77
N ILE A 145 9.19 -9.71 22.59
CA ILE A 145 8.69 -11.05 22.37
C ILE A 145 7.46 -10.95 21.44
N VAL A 146 7.47 -11.72 20.38
CA VAL A 146 6.38 -11.85 19.42
C VAL A 146 5.94 -13.31 19.30
N LYS A 147 4.69 -13.50 18.95
CA LYS A 147 4.12 -14.82 18.77
C LYS A 147 4.17 -15.23 17.29
N ARG A 148 4.89 -16.29 16.98
CA ARG A 148 4.86 -16.92 15.68
C ARG A 148 3.79 -18.00 15.67
N SER A 149 2.65 -17.70 15.04
CA SER A 149 1.53 -18.64 14.98
C SER A 149 1.91 -19.94 14.29
N GLY A 150 1.52 -21.06 14.89
CA GLY A 150 1.66 -22.37 14.28
C GLY A 150 0.57 -22.58 13.25
N THR A 151 0.94 -22.92 12.01
CA THR A 151 -0.03 -23.46 11.05
C THR A 151 -0.38 -24.87 11.53
N GLY A 152 -1.54 -24.98 12.16
CA GLY A 152 -2.08 -26.28 12.59
C GLY A 152 -2.40 -27.19 11.40
N PRO A 153 -2.67 -28.47 11.66
CA PRO A 153 -3.06 -29.38 10.59
C PRO A 153 -4.31 -28.87 9.91
N VAL A 154 -4.18 -28.71 8.61
CA VAL A 154 -5.21 -28.42 7.60
C VAL A 154 -6.44 -27.64 8.11
N PRO A 155 -6.62 -26.41 7.65
CA PRO A 155 -7.81 -25.65 7.96
C PRO A 155 -9.06 -26.48 7.64
N VAL A 156 -10.08 -26.37 8.46
CA VAL A 156 -11.41 -26.87 8.15
C VAL A 156 -11.74 -26.40 6.73
N LEU A 157 -11.92 -27.35 5.83
CA LEU A 157 -12.25 -27.05 4.46
C LEU A 157 -13.63 -26.37 4.48
N LEU A 158 -13.72 -25.12 4.08
CA LEU A 158 -14.96 -24.37 4.04
C LEU A 158 -15.59 -24.55 2.65
N PRO A 159 -16.94 -24.61 2.53
CA PRO A 159 -17.60 -24.71 1.25
C PRO A 159 -17.29 -23.55 0.31
N ILE A 160 -17.02 -22.38 0.88
CA ILE A 160 -16.49 -21.21 0.15
C ILE A 160 -15.28 -20.62 0.88
N LYS A 161 -14.25 -20.26 0.14
CA LYS A 161 -13.10 -19.49 0.59
C LYS A 161 -12.99 -18.21 -0.22
N LYS A 162 -12.62 -17.13 0.44
CA LYS A 162 -12.21 -15.87 -0.19
C LYS A 162 -10.78 -15.58 0.23
N TYR A 163 -9.91 -15.31 -0.73
CA TYR A 163 -8.51 -14.95 -0.44
C TYR A 163 -7.95 -14.03 -1.53
N ASN A 164 -6.86 -13.35 -1.25
CA ASN A 164 -6.10 -12.60 -2.23
C ASN A 164 -4.79 -13.31 -2.56
N SER A 165 -4.26 -13.07 -3.74
CA SER A 165 -2.96 -13.60 -4.16
C SER A 165 -1.85 -12.71 -3.64
N GLY A 166 -1.54 -12.86 -2.39
CA GLY A 166 -0.35 -12.30 -1.83
C GLY A 166 0.48 -13.38 -1.15
N GLY A 167 -0.02 -14.62 -1.15
CA GLY A 167 0.54 -15.68 -0.32
C GLY A 167 0.54 -15.23 1.13
N THR A 168 1.68 -15.35 1.80
CA THR A 168 1.91 -14.74 3.11
C THR A 168 2.21 -13.23 3.04
N ASP A 169 2.41 -12.69 1.84
CA ASP A 169 2.68 -11.28 1.57
C ASP A 169 1.46 -10.60 0.94
N HIS A 170 0.51 -10.22 1.79
CA HIS A 170 -0.72 -9.54 1.37
C HIS A 170 -0.54 -8.07 0.95
N THR A 171 0.70 -7.61 0.81
CA THR A 171 1.02 -6.20 0.64
C THR A 171 1.44 -5.82 -0.76
N THR A 172 1.76 -6.80 -1.61
CA THR A 172 2.30 -6.51 -2.92
C THR A 172 1.17 -6.20 -3.90
N LEU A 173 1.07 -4.93 -4.29
CA LEU A 173 0.28 -4.52 -5.43
C LEU A 173 1.06 -4.84 -6.72
N GLN A 174 0.35 -5.35 -7.72
CA GLN A 174 0.92 -5.53 -9.05
C GLN A 174 0.85 -4.21 -9.82
N HIS A 175 1.98 -3.71 -10.31
CA HIS A 175 2.06 -2.39 -10.94
C HIS A 175 1.75 -2.38 -12.43
N ALA A 176 1.68 -3.54 -13.04
CA ALA A 176 1.31 -3.70 -14.45
C ALA A 176 0.39 -4.88 -14.66
N GLN A 177 -0.56 -4.73 -15.58
CA GLN A 177 -1.51 -5.78 -15.93
C GLN A 177 -1.68 -5.90 -17.43
N LYS A 178 -1.60 -7.14 -17.94
CA LYS A 178 -1.84 -7.46 -19.34
C LYS A 178 -3.33 -7.74 -19.57
N ILE A 179 -3.92 -7.11 -20.57
CA ILE A 179 -5.29 -7.31 -20.97
C ILE A 179 -5.35 -8.40 -22.05
N TRP A 180 -6.14 -9.42 -21.78
CA TRP A 180 -6.33 -10.56 -22.65
C TRP A 180 -7.32 -10.28 -23.78
N GLY A 181 -7.22 -11.05 -24.84
CA GLY A 181 -8.19 -11.03 -25.93
C GLY A 181 -9.56 -11.61 -25.58
N PRO A 182 -10.54 -11.47 -26.49
CA PRO A 182 -11.92 -11.87 -26.25
C PRO A 182 -12.11 -13.36 -25.93
N THR A 183 -11.15 -14.21 -26.30
CA THR A 183 -11.21 -15.66 -26.06
C THR A 183 -10.55 -16.09 -24.76
N GLY A 184 -10.03 -15.15 -23.97
CA GLY A 184 -9.18 -15.46 -22.81
C GLY A 184 -7.80 -16.01 -23.17
N ILE A 185 -7.50 -16.20 -24.46
CA ILE A 185 -6.18 -16.56 -24.93
C ILE A 185 -5.31 -15.30 -24.96
N PRO A 186 -4.03 -15.38 -24.57
CA PRO A 186 -3.14 -14.23 -24.58
C PRO A 186 -2.96 -13.71 -26.02
N ASP A 187 -3.67 -12.66 -26.38
CA ASP A 187 -3.40 -11.90 -27.61
C ASP A 187 -2.78 -10.53 -27.28
N TRP A 188 -2.49 -10.29 -26.02
CA TRP A 188 -1.87 -9.06 -25.52
C TRP A 188 -2.55 -7.82 -26.08
N ARG A 189 -3.88 -7.75 -25.97
CA ARG A 189 -4.65 -6.61 -26.45
C ARG A 189 -4.09 -5.31 -25.97
N ASP A 190 -3.64 -5.27 -24.70
CA ASP A 190 -3.01 -4.10 -24.13
C ASP A 190 -2.20 -4.46 -22.86
N THR A 191 -1.45 -3.50 -22.37
CA THR A 191 -0.82 -3.54 -21.05
C THR A 191 -1.13 -2.25 -20.34
N LEU A 192 -1.81 -2.35 -19.19
CA LEU A 192 -2.03 -1.22 -18.30
C LEU A 192 -0.90 -1.13 -17.28
N THR A 193 -0.37 0.05 -17.09
CA THR A 193 0.68 0.32 -16.10
C THR A 193 0.26 1.50 -15.24
N VAL A 194 0.40 1.38 -13.93
CA VAL A 194 0.18 2.49 -13.00
C VAL A 194 1.36 3.47 -13.09
N THR A 195 1.06 4.77 -13.06
CA THR A 195 2.08 5.83 -13.09
C THR A 195 2.69 6.09 -11.73
N GLU A 196 1.96 5.74 -10.66
CA GLU A 196 2.37 5.93 -9.26
C GLU A 196 2.51 4.56 -8.55
N PRO A 197 3.53 3.76 -8.88
CA PRO A 197 3.66 2.39 -8.39
C PRO A 197 3.87 2.28 -6.87
N ALA A 198 4.24 3.38 -6.20
CA ALA A 198 4.37 3.41 -4.75
C ALA A 198 3.02 3.34 -4.02
N THR A 199 1.94 3.80 -4.67
CA THR A 199 0.61 3.95 -4.06
C THR A 199 -0.48 3.22 -4.80
N ASP A 200 -0.26 2.85 -6.07
CA ASP A 200 -1.29 2.30 -6.95
C ASP A 200 -0.91 0.91 -7.45
N GLY A 201 -1.90 0.05 -7.63
CA GLY A 201 -1.67 -1.28 -8.19
C GLY A 201 -2.91 -2.17 -8.20
N PHE A 202 -2.74 -3.36 -8.76
CA PHE A 202 -3.80 -4.36 -8.90
C PHE A 202 -3.74 -5.37 -7.77
N LEU A 203 -4.90 -5.61 -7.13
CA LEU A 203 -5.10 -6.69 -6.17
C LEU A 203 -5.75 -7.88 -6.87
N THR A 204 -5.20 -9.07 -6.70
CA THR A 204 -5.82 -10.31 -7.22
C THR A 204 -6.62 -10.99 -6.12
N TRP A 205 -7.88 -11.26 -6.40
CA TRP A 205 -8.81 -11.93 -5.52
C TRP A 205 -9.20 -13.29 -6.07
N HIS A 206 -9.52 -14.21 -5.17
CA HIS A 206 -9.99 -15.53 -5.51
C HIS A 206 -11.23 -15.88 -4.68
N ILE A 207 -12.23 -16.46 -5.35
CA ILE A 207 -13.34 -17.18 -4.72
C ILE A 207 -13.13 -18.64 -5.04
N SER A 208 -13.00 -19.49 -4.03
CA SER A 208 -12.88 -20.93 -4.22
C SER A 208 -14.05 -21.64 -3.54
N VAL A 209 -14.70 -22.52 -4.28
CA VAL A 209 -15.74 -23.42 -3.78
C VAL A 209 -15.24 -24.84 -3.88
N ASN A 210 -15.22 -25.53 -2.74
CA ASN A 210 -14.80 -26.92 -2.68
C ASN A 210 -16.00 -27.80 -2.28
N ASN A 211 -16.60 -28.46 -3.25
CA ASN A 211 -17.77 -29.28 -3.05
C ASN A 211 -17.45 -30.61 -2.34
N ALA A 212 -16.19 -31.06 -2.40
CA ALA A 212 -15.73 -32.30 -1.76
C ALA A 212 -15.81 -32.24 -0.21
N VAL A 213 -15.72 -31.01 0.36
CA VAL A 213 -15.71 -30.78 1.81
C VAL A 213 -16.98 -31.26 2.47
N ASP A 214 -18.10 -31.00 1.85
CA ASP A 214 -19.41 -31.31 2.42
C ASP A 214 -19.88 -32.74 2.04
N LYS A 215 -19.16 -33.45 1.18
CA LYS A 215 -19.56 -34.73 0.59
C LYS A 215 -21.01 -34.71 0.05
N LYS A 216 -21.44 -33.54 -0.42
CA LYS A 216 -22.79 -33.34 -0.95
C LYS A 216 -22.89 -33.84 -2.36
N ALA A 217 -24.14 -34.05 -2.79
CA ALA A 217 -24.44 -34.32 -4.19
C ALA A 217 -23.85 -33.21 -5.10
N PRO A 218 -23.67 -33.49 -6.39
CA PRO A 218 -23.26 -32.46 -7.35
C PRO A 218 -24.09 -31.20 -7.18
N ALA A 219 -23.45 -30.05 -7.16
CA ALA A 219 -24.14 -28.77 -7.05
C ALA A 219 -24.43 -28.19 -8.43
N SER A 220 -25.61 -27.61 -8.57
CA SER A 220 -26.00 -26.84 -9.74
C SER A 220 -26.50 -25.46 -9.36
N SER A 221 -26.86 -24.64 -10.33
CA SER A 221 -27.40 -23.29 -10.10
C SER A 221 -26.47 -22.42 -9.21
N ILE A 222 -25.18 -22.51 -9.48
CA ILE A 222 -24.16 -21.80 -8.71
C ILE A 222 -24.12 -20.35 -9.15
N VAL A 223 -24.30 -19.44 -8.19
CA VAL A 223 -24.21 -18.00 -8.40
C VAL A 223 -23.18 -17.44 -7.44
N PHE A 224 -22.17 -16.75 -7.98
CA PHE A 224 -21.25 -15.92 -7.23
C PHE A 224 -21.72 -14.48 -7.22
N THR A 225 -21.61 -13.82 -6.08
CA THR A 225 -21.64 -12.36 -5.99
C THR A 225 -20.38 -11.89 -5.29
N ASP A 226 -19.92 -10.71 -5.64
CA ASP A 226 -18.75 -10.08 -5.03
C ASP A 226 -18.99 -8.59 -4.88
N GLN A 227 -18.51 -8.02 -3.78
CA GLN A 227 -18.71 -6.63 -3.48
C GLN A 227 -17.50 -6.02 -2.77
N MET A 228 -16.97 -4.99 -3.40
CA MET A 228 -15.94 -4.14 -2.81
C MET A 228 -16.54 -3.10 -1.86
N PRO A 229 -15.78 -2.63 -0.86
CA PRO A 229 -16.21 -1.51 -0.02
C PRO A 229 -16.33 -0.22 -0.86
N ASN A 230 -16.85 0.84 -0.24
CA ASN A 230 -16.90 2.14 -0.87
C ASN A 230 -15.48 2.76 -0.85
N LEU A 231 -14.78 2.67 -1.96
CA LEU A 231 -13.49 3.31 -2.20
C LEU A 231 -13.68 4.59 -3.04
N PRO A 232 -12.71 5.51 -3.05
CA PRO A 232 -12.73 6.64 -3.97
C PRO A 232 -12.86 6.18 -5.43
N ALA A 233 -13.52 6.99 -6.26
CA ALA A 233 -13.58 6.72 -7.70
C ALA A 233 -12.17 6.65 -8.30
N LEU A 234 -11.98 5.78 -9.29
CA LEU A 234 -10.69 5.65 -9.96
C LEU A 234 -10.34 6.91 -10.76
N ASP A 235 -9.13 7.37 -10.59
CA ASP A 235 -8.51 8.39 -11.45
C ASP A 235 -7.73 7.70 -12.57
N PHE A 236 -8.33 7.65 -13.75
CA PHE A 236 -7.73 6.97 -14.90
C PHE A 236 -6.52 7.70 -15.49
N SER A 237 -6.28 8.98 -15.13
CA SER A 237 -5.06 9.68 -15.51
C SER A 237 -3.79 9.10 -14.87
N ARG A 238 -3.96 8.30 -13.81
CA ARG A 238 -2.90 7.58 -13.10
C ARG A 238 -2.58 6.21 -13.73
N LEU A 239 -3.12 5.93 -14.91
CA LEU A 239 -2.88 4.72 -15.68
C LEU A 239 -2.41 5.05 -17.08
N THR A 240 -1.55 4.21 -17.62
CA THR A 240 -1.15 4.27 -19.04
C THR A 240 -1.50 2.97 -19.74
N SER A 241 -1.99 3.09 -20.96
CA SER A 241 -2.16 2.01 -21.91
C SER A 241 -0.96 1.93 -22.83
N ALA A 242 -0.35 0.77 -23.00
CA ALA A 242 0.76 0.58 -23.94
C ALA A 242 0.34 0.85 -25.40
N LYS A 243 -0.96 0.76 -25.71
CA LYS A 243 -1.53 1.05 -27.03
C LYS A 243 -2.20 2.41 -27.12
N GLY A 244 -2.12 3.24 -26.07
CA GLY A 244 -2.70 4.59 -26.03
C GLY A 244 -4.23 4.60 -26.05
N GLN A 245 -4.88 3.55 -25.56
CA GLN A 245 -6.34 3.45 -25.48
C GLN A 245 -6.88 4.20 -24.25
N ASP A 246 -8.15 4.58 -24.31
CA ASP A 246 -8.87 5.05 -23.12
C ASP A 246 -8.94 3.93 -22.09
N VAL A 247 -8.27 4.11 -20.98
CA VAL A 247 -8.14 3.07 -19.93
C VAL A 247 -9.44 2.85 -19.17
N SER A 248 -10.35 3.83 -19.12
CA SER A 248 -11.62 3.72 -18.40
C SER A 248 -12.51 2.60 -18.94
N GLN A 249 -12.43 2.32 -20.24
CA GLN A 249 -13.22 1.26 -20.90
C GLN A 249 -12.90 -0.15 -20.40
N TYR A 250 -11.72 -0.33 -19.80
CA TYR A 250 -11.26 -1.64 -19.33
C TYR A 250 -11.78 -2.01 -17.93
N PHE A 251 -12.45 -1.09 -17.24
CA PHE A 251 -12.96 -1.31 -15.89
C PHE A 251 -14.48 -1.39 -15.84
N LYS A 252 -14.98 -2.24 -14.95
CA LYS A 252 -16.40 -2.41 -14.65
C LYS A 252 -16.62 -2.50 -13.15
N GLY A 253 -17.86 -2.35 -12.69
CA GLY A 253 -18.20 -2.43 -11.27
C GLY A 253 -17.32 -1.52 -10.39
N GLY A 254 -16.96 -0.35 -10.88
CA GLY A 254 -16.11 0.64 -10.22
C GLY A 254 -14.63 0.32 -10.25
N TYR A 255 -14.21 -0.92 -9.96
CA TYR A 255 -12.81 -1.25 -9.69
C TYR A 255 -12.28 -2.49 -10.41
N TYR A 256 -13.16 -3.30 -11.01
CA TYR A 256 -12.80 -4.61 -11.55
C TYR A 256 -12.25 -4.51 -12.96
N LEU A 257 -11.26 -5.34 -13.24
CA LEU A 257 -10.68 -5.52 -14.56
C LEU A 257 -11.24 -6.81 -15.21
N PRO A 258 -12.27 -6.76 -16.07
CA PRO A 258 -12.92 -7.96 -16.66
C PRO A 258 -11.93 -8.88 -17.36
N ALA A 259 -10.92 -8.33 -18.01
CA ALA A 259 -9.87 -9.09 -18.69
C ALA A 259 -9.05 -10.00 -17.77
N SER A 260 -9.10 -9.79 -16.45
CA SER A 260 -8.38 -10.59 -15.45
C SER A 260 -9.16 -11.78 -14.90
N PHE A 261 -10.45 -11.90 -15.25
CA PHE A 261 -11.28 -12.98 -14.74
C PHE A 261 -10.85 -14.32 -15.33
N ASP A 262 -10.83 -15.36 -14.50
CA ASP A 262 -10.49 -16.73 -14.90
C ASP A 262 -11.30 -17.73 -14.06
N LEU A 263 -12.22 -18.43 -14.70
CA LEU A 263 -13.03 -19.48 -14.08
C LEU A 263 -12.35 -20.82 -14.29
N LYS A 264 -11.96 -21.46 -13.21
CA LYS A 264 -11.29 -22.75 -13.20
C LYS A 264 -12.12 -23.83 -12.52
N VAL A 265 -12.04 -25.04 -13.05
CA VAL A 265 -12.51 -26.26 -12.39
C VAL A 265 -11.30 -27.17 -12.23
N ASN A 266 -11.02 -27.60 -11.00
CA ASN A 266 -9.87 -28.44 -10.64
C ASN A 266 -8.54 -27.87 -11.18
N GLY A 267 -8.37 -26.56 -11.04
CA GLY A 267 -7.16 -25.83 -11.44
C GLY A 267 -7.01 -25.58 -12.95
N LYS A 268 -7.94 -26.06 -13.79
CA LYS A 268 -7.93 -25.82 -15.24
C LYS A 268 -9.00 -24.82 -15.64
N THR A 269 -8.66 -23.86 -16.50
CA THR A 269 -9.63 -22.92 -17.05
C THR A 269 -10.80 -23.67 -17.70
N PHE A 270 -12.01 -23.31 -17.30
CA PHE A 270 -13.22 -23.92 -17.82
C PHE A 270 -13.43 -23.51 -19.29
N VAL A 271 -13.89 -24.46 -20.11
CA VAL A 271 -14.05 -24.24 -21.54
C VAL A 271 -15.50 -24.61 -21.97
N VAL A 272 -16.13 -23.69 -22.69
CA VAL A 272 -17.48 -23.91 -23.28
C VAL A 272 -17.35 -23.73 -24.77
N ASP A 273 -17.78 -24.73 -25.53
CA ASP A 273 -17.75 -24.74 -27.02
C ASP A 273 -16.36 -24.34 -27.57
N GLY A 274 -15.31 -24.85 -26.96
CA GLY A 274 -13.91 -24.54 -27.31
C GLY A 274 -13.43 -23.17 -26.91
N LYS A 275 -14.23 -22.36 -26.21
CA LYS A 275 -13.87 -21.01 -25.73
C LYS A 275 -13.54 -21.07 -24.25
N PRO A 276 -12.35 -20.59 -23.81
CA PRO A 276 -12.02 -20.48 -22.39
C PRO A 276 -12.92 -19.44 -21.70
N MET A 277 -13.43 -19.79 -20.53
CA MET A 277 -14.20 -18.88 -19.66
C MET A 277 -13.22 -18.06 -18.81
N ALA A 278 -12.45 -17.23 -19.50
CA ALA A 278 -11.46 -16.34 -18.93
C ALA A 278 -11.40 -15.02 -19.69
N GLY A 279 -10.95 -13.96 -19.02
CA GLY A 279 -10.84 -12.62 -19.58
C GLY A 279 -12.16 -12.16 -20.18
N LEU A 280 -12.08 -11.54 -21.34
CA LEU A 280 -13.24 -11.02 -22.05
C LEU A 280 -14.17 -12.13 -22.57
N GLY A 281 -13.75 -13.40 -22.55
CA GLY A 281 -14.62 -14.54 -22.85
C GLY A 281 -15.65 -14.80 -21.75
N LEU A 282 -15.35 -14.45 -20.51
CA LEU A 282 -16.25 -14.60 -19.37
C LEU A 282 -17.11 -13.34 -19.13
N GLU A 283 -16.65 -12.16 -19.54
CA GLU A 283 -17.32 -10.88 -19.30
C GLU A 283 -18.81 -10.85 -19.68
N PRO A 284 -19.26 -11.41 -20.83
CA PRO A 284 -20.67 -11.38 -21.22
C PRO A 284 -21.63 -12.07 -20.25
N TYR A 285 -21.12 -12.93 -19.37
CA TYR A 285 -21.90 -13.66 -18.38
C TYR A 285 -21.94 -13.00 -17.01
N ILE A 286 -21.24 -11.85 -16.87
CA ILE A 286 -21.13 -11.12 -15.61
C ILE A 286 -22.14 -9.97 -15.60
N GLU A 287 -23.00 -9.94 -14.58
CA GLU A 287 -23.86 -8.80 -14.28
C GLU A 287 -23.11 -7.85 -13.34
N TRP A 288 -22.80 -6.65 -13.83
CA TRP A 288 -22.07 -5.65 -13.08
C TRP A 288 -23.00 -4.83 -12.20
N THR A 289 -22.55 -4.52 -10.96
CA THR A 289 -23.15 -3.53 -10.07
C THR A 289 -22.21 -2.33 -9.94
N ASP A 290 -22.58 -1.32 -9.18
CA ASP A 290 -21.72 -0.12 -8.98
C ASP A 290 -20.37 -0.47 -8.36
N ARG A 291 -20.31 -1.48 -7.48
CA ARG A 291 -19.11 -1.86 -6.72
C ARG A 291 -18.89 -3.37 -6.66
N GLY A 292 -19.37 -4.09 -7.64
CA GLY A 292 -19.31 -5.54 -7.60
C GLY A 292 -19.82 -6.20 -8.85
N PHE A 293 -20.03 -7.51 -8.73
CA PHE A 293 -20.58 -8.31 -9.80
C PHE A 293 -21.42 -9.48 -9.29
N LYS A 294 -22.22 -10.02 -10.20
CA LYS A 294 -22.89 -11.31 -10.06
C LYS A 294 -22.54 -12.18 -11.27
N LEU A 295 -22.11 -13.39 -11.02
CA LEU A 295 -21.84 -14.41 -12.05
C LEU A 295 -22.70 -15.63 -11.77
N ASP A 296 -23.66 -15.88 -12.66
CA ASP A 296 -24.52 -17.06 -12.64
C ASP A 296 -23.92 -18.10 -13.59
N LEU A 297 -23.41 -19.20 -13.06
CA LEU A 297 -22.75 -20.22 -13.87
C LEU A 297 -23.70 -20.97 -14.79
N THR A 298 -25.02 -20.94 -14.53
CA THR A 298 -26.02 -21.51 -15.47
C THR A 298 -26.12 -20.72 -16.78
N LYS A 299 -25.75 -19.42 -16.75
CA LYS A 299 -25.66 -18.59 -17.95
C LYS A 299 -24.39 -18.86 -18.75
N VAL A 300 -23.34 -19.34 -18.11
CA VAL A 300 -22.06 -19.73 -18.75
C VAL A 300 -22.29 -21.05 -19.50
N SER A 301 -22.98 -22.00 -18.88
CA SER A 301 -23.40 -23.25 -19.49
C SER A 301 -24.62 -23.80 -18.73
N ASP A 302 -25.69 -24.12 -19.44
CA ASP A 302 -26.89 -24.75 -18.88
C ASP A 302 -26.62 -26.17 -18.34
N GLN A 303 -25.53 -26.79 -18.78
CA GLN A 303 -25.02 -28.07 -18.29
C GLN A 303 -23.97 -27.95 -17.21
N PHE A 304 -23.70 -26.74 -16.73
CA PHE A 304 -22.67 -26.53 -15.69
C PHE A 304 -23.07 -27.26 -14.40
N LYS A 305 -22.33 -28.29 -14.09
CA LYS A 305 -22.43 -29.06 -12.84
C LYS A 305 -21.08 -29.14 -12.18
N VAL A 306 -21.08 -29.10 -10.86
CA VAL A 306 -19.91 -29.31 -10.02
C VAL A 306 -20.08 -30.66 -9.34
N GLU A 307 -19.23 -31.59 -9.66
CA GLU A 307 -19.22 -32.88 -9.00
C GLU A 307 -18.83 -32.77 -7.53
N SER A 308 -19.11 -33.76 -6.73
CA SER A 308 -18.86 -33.73 -5.29
C SER A 308 -17.38 -33.63 -4.91
N THR A 309 -16.48 -33.85 -5.87
CA THR A 309 -15.01 -33.78 -5.68
C THR A 309 -14.40 -32.57 -6.37
N ASP A 310 -15.21 -31.75 -7.06
CA ASP A 310 -14.67 -30.62 -7.81
C ASP A 310 -14.34 -29.42 -6.93
N GLU A 311 -13.33 -28.68 -7.32
CA GLU A 311 -13.01 -27.35 -6.82
C GLU A 311 -13.22 -26.34 -7.96
N ILE A 312 -14.05 -25.32 -7.71
CA ILE A 312 -14.21 -24.19 -8.62
C ILE A 312 -13.43 -23.01 -8.05
N THR A 313 -12.64 -22.36 -8.85
CA THR A 313 -11.96 -21.10 -8.49
C THR A 313 -12.29 -20.03 -9.53
N LEU A 314 -12.81 -18.91 -9.06
CA LEU A 314 -12.91 -17.67 -9.82
C LEU A 314 -11.84 -16.71 -9.35
N SER A 315 -10.91 -16.36 -10.22
CA SER A 315 -9.85 -15.39 -9.98
C SER A 315 -10.15 -14.10 -10.74
N TYR A 316 -9.85 -12.94 -10.17
CA TYR A 316 -10.05 -11.64 -10.81
C TYR A 316 -9.24 -10.56 -10.10
N GLN A 317 -9.09 -9.40 -10.74
CA GLN A 317 -8.34 -8.29 -10.20
C GLN A 317 -9.19 -7.03 -10.06
N THR A 318 -8.82 -6.23 -9.06
CA THR A 318 -9.31 -4.87 -8.86
C THR A 318 -8.14 -3.90 -8.83
N LEU A 319 -8.36 -2.69 -9.31
CA LEU A 319 -7.40 -1.60 -9.16
C LEU A 319 -7.60 -0.95 -7.80
N LEU A 320 -6.51 -0.72 -7.10
CA LEU A 320 -6.44 0.08 -5.88
C LEU A 320 -5.52 1.26 -6.13
N GLN A 321 -6.01 2.47 -5.84
CA GLN A 321 -5.26 3.71 -5.92
C GLN A 321 -5.16 4.36 -4.54
N HIS A 322 -4.14 5.19 -4.34
CA HIS A 322 -3.88 5.87 -3.06
C HIS A 322 -3.80 4.90 -1.87
N ALA A 323 -3.15 3.74 -2.08
CA ALA A 323 -3.00 2.73 -1.04
C ALA A 323 -2.28 3.26 0.21
N ASP A 324 -1.46 4.32 0.08
CA ASP A 324 -0.82 5.03 1.19
C ASP A 324 -1.82 5.65 2.17
N GLN A 325 -3.02 5.98 1.69
CA GLN A 325 -4.12 6.56 2.49
C GLN A 325 -5.13 5.52 2.98
N ILE A 326 -5.01 4.27 2.51
CA ILE A 326 -5.96 3.19 2.79
C ILE A 326 -5.31 2.19 3.74
N LYS A 327 -5.90 2.01 4.92
CA LYS A 327 -5.40 1.05 5.92
C LYS A 327 -5.71 -0.40 5.53
N SER A 328 -6.89 -0.64 4.99
CA SER A 328 -7.33 -1.97 4.59
C SER A 328 -8.48 -1.91 3.59
N VAL A 329 -8.62 -2.98 2.80
CA VAL A 329 -9.72 -3.18 1.86
C VAL A 329 -10.33 -4.55 2.12
N THR A 330 -11.59 -4.59 2.58
CA THR A 330 -12.32 -5.83 2.77
C THR A 330 -13.21 -6.09 1.55
N ASN A 331 -13.00 -7.21 0.91
CA ASN A 331 -13.81 -7.68 -0.21
C ASN A 331 -14.65 -8.88 0.24
N VAL A 332 -15.95 -8.84 -0.05
CA VAL A 332 -16.92 -9.85 0.39
C VAL A 332 -17.46 -10.61 -0.81
N ALA A 333 -17.34 -11.93 -0.77
CA ALA A 333 -17.96 -12.81 -1.76
C ALA A 333 -19.09 -13.63 -1.14
N SER A 334 -20.12 -13.92 -1.93
CA SER A 334 -21.19 -14.80 -1.53
C SER A 334 -21.44 -15.87 -2.59
N LEU A 335 -21.91 -17.02 -2.15
CA LEU A 335 -22.29 -18.17 -2.95
C LEU A 335 -23.75 -18.53 -2.68
N THR A 336 -24.53 -18.74 -3.72
CA THR A 336 -25.78 -19.50 -3.66
C THR A 336 -25.72 -20.66 -4.64
N SER A 337 -26.46 -21.74 -4.37
CA SER A 337 -26.61 -22.89 -5.24
C SER A 337 -27.91 -23.63 -4.89
N ASP A 338 -28.22 -24.69 -5.62
CA ASP A 338 -29.29 -25.62 -5.23
C ASP A 338 -29.06 -26.28 -3.87
N GLN A 339 -27.79 -26.45 -3.45
CA GLN A 339 -27.38 -26.96 -2.17
C GLN A 339 -27.31 -25.85 -1.06
N HIS A 340 -27.14 -24.60 -1.45
CA HIS A 340 -27.03 -23.44 -0.58
C HIS A 340 -28.02 -22.35 -1.01
N LYS A 341 -29.31 -22.56 -0.71
CA LYS A 341 -30.40 -21.60 -1.07
C LYS A 341 -30.25 -20.29 -0.30
N THR A 342 -29.72 -20.34 0.92
CA THR A 342 -29.30 -19.15 1.65
C THR A 342 -27.85 -18.83 1.30
N ALA A 343 -27.55 -17.58 0.99
CA ALA A 343 -26.21 -17.15 0.62
C ALA A 343 -25.20 -17.47 1.74
N VAL A 344 -24.12 -18.13 1.36
CA VAL A 344 -22.95 -18.32 2.22
C VAL A 344 -21.91 -17.28 1.83
N SER A 345 -21.56 -16.40 2.75
CA SER A 345 -20.64 -15.32 2.50
C SER A 345 -19.29 -15.55 3.17
N LYS A 346 -18.24 -15.08 2.53
CA LYS A 346 -16.89 -14.99 3.04
C LYS A 346 -16.25 -13.68 2.63
N GLU A 347 -15.45 -13.15 3.52
CA GLU A 347 -14.66 -11.95 3.29
C GLU A 347 -13.16 -12.26 3.34
N ASN A 348 -12.41 -11.41 2.68
CA ASN A 348 -10.97 -11.34 2.82
C ASN A 348 -10.54 -9.87 2.84
N THR A 349 -9.62 -9.54 3.69
CA THR A 349 -9.12 -8.19 3.87
C THR A 349 -7.67 -8.10 3.43
N TRP A 350 -7.43 -7.23 2.44
CA TRP A 350 -6.10 -6.73 2.17
C TRP A 350 -5.73 -5.67 3.21
N ILE A 351 -4.56 -5.76 3.78
CA ILE A 351 -4.05 -4.79 4.76
C ILE A 351 -2.85 -4.07 4.14
N ASN A 352 -2.87 -2.76 4.19
CA ASN A 352 -1.70 -1.97 3.82
C ASN A 352 -0.61 -2.16 4.89
N LYS A 353 0.44 -2.87 4.52
CA LYS A 353 1.60 -3.12 5.38
C LYS A 353 2.79 -2.21 5.04
N ALA A 354 2.55 -1.12 4.30
CA ALA A 354 3.59 -0.13 4.08
C ALA A 354 4.12 0.37 5.44
N ALA A 355 5.41 0.50 5.55
CA ALA A 355 6.03 1.09 6.72
C ALA A 355 5.73 2.59 6.76
N SER A 356 5.52 3.12 7.94
CA SER A 356 5.34 4.55 8.19
C SER A 356 6.37 5.04 9.18
N ALA A 357 6.82 6.26 9.00
CA ALA A 357 7.75 6.88 9.92
C ALA A 357 7.58 8.40 9.92
N ASP A 358 7.95 9.00 11.01
CA ASP A 358 8.17 10.45 11.13
C ASP A 358 9.61 10.72 11.53
N ALA A 359 10.06 11.94 11.33
CA ALA A 359 11.36 12.39 11.77
C ALA A 359 11.35 13.90 12.01
N GLN A 360 12.20 14.33 12.91
CA GLN A 360 12.53 15.74 13.13
C GLN A 360 14.04 15.91 13.33
N VAL A 361 14.54 17.04 12.94
CA VAL A 361 15.91 17.44 13.20
C VAL A 361 15.95 18.61 14.17
N PHE A 362 16.94 18.64 15.02
CA PHE A 362 17.10 19.66 16.03
C PHE A 362 18.27 20.59 15.66
N ASN A 363 18.03 21.90 15.77
CA ASN A 363 19.06 22.92 15.59
C ASN A 363 19.24 23.71 16.88
N SER A 364 20.46 24.19 17.11
CA SER A 364 20.65 25.23 18.09
C SER A 364 19.89 26.45 17.63
N ASP A 365 19.15 27.09 18.53
CA ASP A 365 18.75 28.46 18.29
C ASP A 365 20.04 29.25 18.07
N VAL A 366 20.27 29.66 16.84
CA VAL A 366 21.29 30.67 16.57
C VAL A 366 20.74 31.93 17.18
N THR A 367 21.12 32.19 18.42
CA THR A 367 21.00 33.53 18.96
C THR A 367 21.87 34.40 18.06
N THR A 368 21.26 35.03 17.08
CA THR A 368 21.89 36.09 16.32
C THR A 368 22.21 37.10 17.40
N GLU A 369 23.46 37.17 17.84
CA GLU A 369 23.91 38.29 18.64
C GLU A 369 23.48 39.53 17.86
N ALA A 370 22.63 40.32 18.49
CA ALA A 370 22.23 41.58 17.92
C ALA A 370 23.50 42.36 17.55
N PRO A 371 23.61 42.91 16.36
CA PRO A 371 24.81 43.63 15.97
C PRO A 371 25.11 44.67 17.05
N THR A 372 26.30 44.60 17.62
CA THR A 372 26.79 45.54 18.58
C THR A 372 26.61 46.93 18.01
N THR A 373 25.67 47.68 18.54
CA THR A 373 25.43 49.07 18.17
C THR A 373 26.73 49.86 18.44
N THR A 374 27.41 50.16 17.34
CA THR A 374 28.44 51.19 17.32
C THR A 374 27.80 52.47 17.82
N GLU A 375 28.40 53.06 18.86
CA GLU A 375 27.94 54.29 19.52
C GLU A 375 27.51 55.34 18.49
N ALA A 376 26.33 55.89 18.70
CA ALA A 376 25.82 57.00 17.92
C ALA A 376 26.65 58.27 18.23
N PRO A 377 26.95 59.08 17.21
CA PRO A 377 27.56 60.38 17.44
C PRO A 377 26.57 61.31 18.11
N THR A 378 27.00 61.96 19.18
CA THR A 378 26.32 63.03 19.90
C THR A 378 26.18 64.26 19.01
N THR A 379 24.95 64.73 18.78
CA THR A 379 24.67 66.16 18.44
C THR A 379 23.20 66.46 18.72
N THR A 380 22.96 67.30 19.66
CA THR A 380 22.50 68.68 19.55
C THR A 380 21.08 68.90 18.98
N ASP A 381 20.24 69.47 19.87
CA ASP A 381 19.07 70.33 19.72
C ASP A 381 17.76 69.71 19.21
N ALA A 382 16.82 69.80 20.14
CA ALA A 382 15.40 69.61 19.95
C ALA A 382 14.74 70.81 19.24
N PRO A 383 13.75 70.60 18.41
CA PRO A 383 12.66 71.51 18.21
C PRO A 383 11.32 70.99 18.74
N THR A 384 10.65 71.93 19.26
CA THR A 384 9.36 72.14 19.91
C THR A 384 8.15 71.31 19.39
N THR A 385 7.36 70.88 20.35
CA THR A 385 5.92 70.42 20.33
C THR A 385 5.07 70.94 19.19
N THR A 386 4.31 70.03 18.59
CA THR A 386 3.03 70.33 17.93
C THR A 386 2.01 69.23 18.28
N GLU A 387 0.81 69.65 18.56
CA GLU A 387 -0.34 68.99 19.18
C GLU A 387 -0.84 67.73 18.52
N ALA A 388 -1.48 66.84 19.30
CA ALA A 388 -2.21 65.63 18.93
C ALA A 388 -3.51 65.91 18.18
N PRO A 389 -3.88 65.13 17.18
CA PRO A 389 -5.23 65.14 16.63
C PRO A 389 -6.16 64.15 17.36
N THR A 390 -7.36 64.61 17.50
CA THR A 390 -8.59 64.10 18.15
C THR A 390 -9.04 62.73 17.62
N THR A 391 -9.51 61.90 18.54
CA THR A 391 -10.27 60.65 18.36
C THR A 391 -11.50 60.82 17.44
N THR A 392 -11.70 59.91 16.50
CA THR A 392 -12.93 59.70 15.76
C THR A 392 -13.57 58.36 16.16
N GLU A 393 -14.85 58.41 16.45
CA GLU A 393 -15.71 57.35 16.98
C GLU A 393 -15.85 56.12 16.08
N ALA A 394 -16.14 54.96 16.71
CA ALA A 394 -16.41 53.66 16.09
C ALA A 394 -17.81 53.62 15.43
N PRO A 395 -17.97 52.88 14.32
CA PRO A 395 -19.30 52.68 13.73
C PRO A 395 -20.08 51.54 14.40
N THR A 396 -21.36 51.79 14.56
CA THR A 396 -22.44 51.00 15.14
C THR A 396 -22.70 49.70 14.33
N THR A 397 -22.92 48.61 15.06
CA THR A 397 -23.45 47.32 14.61
C THR A 397 -24.82 47.42 13.98
N THR A 398 -25.00 46.82 12.80
CA THR A 398 -26.30 46.59 12.15
C THR A 398 -26.75 45.15 12.39
N GLU A 399 -28.01 45.01 12.84
CA GLU A 399 -28.69 43.76 13.17
C GLU A 399 -28.90 42.82 11.96
N ALA A 400 -28.98 41.51 12.27
CA ALA A 400 -29.30 40.45 11.32
C ALA A 400 -30.80 40.40 10.97
N PRO A 401 -31.17 39.96 9.76
CA PRO A 401 -32.58 39.78 9.40
C PRO A 401 -33.14 38.46 9.90
N THR A 402 -34.33 38.52 10.47
CA THR A 402 -35.21 37.43 10.91
C THR A 402 -35.82 36.72 9.69
N THR A 403 -35.73 35.39 9.67
CA THR A 403 -36.47 34.50 8.77
C THR A 403 -37.86 34.23 9.36
N THR A 404 -38.90 34.41 8.55
CA THR A 404 -40.28 33.97 8.82
C THR A 404 -40.73 33.06 7.66
N GLU A 405 -41.27 31.87 8.05
CA GLU A 405 -42.02 30.85 7.29
C GLU A 405 -41.39 30.19 6.07
#